data_fad9aeff871561c4c93a4812eabc8c49
#
_entry.id   fad9aeff871561c4c93a4812eabc8c49
#
_cell.length_a   1.000
_cell.length_b   1.000
_cell.length_c   1.000
_cell.angle_alpha   90.00
_cell.angle_beta   90.00
_cell.angle_gamma   90.00
#
_symmetry.space_group_name_H-M   'P 1'
#
loop_
_entity.id
_entity.type
_entity.pdbx_description
1 polymer ?
#
loop_
_entity_poly.entity_id
_entity_poly.type
_entity_poly.pdbx_seq_one_letter_code
_entity_poly.pdbx_strand_id
1 'polypeptide(L)'
;MALLLQKREQTGVQEQKGKHSGSRELSGRHLRGVTWSQVDLAATLRANVGNGNRDTWAEHTGSADRILHLNPGNIRLKRFRQRHRAAILFVVDASRSQGARDRLAFVKGAVLTILARAYCDRDRVGVIVFGDRKAQTVLPYTKSVDLAAKRMEEMKAKGNTPLGMGIREALRLQKQDQKKHPEDLHLTVVLTDGKCNYDVLPEKPLLLAMSAAEHLGKETSGTLIIDTEKGVFSMGLAKRLAEAAGGEYVEIG
;
A
#
# COMPACT_ATOMS: atom_id res chain seq x y z
N MET A 1 8.32 0.84 7.01
CA MET A 1 6.93 0.62 7.47
C MET A 1 6.09 1.90 7.42
N ALA A 2 6.52 3.00 8.04
CA ALA A 2 5.82 4.29 7.97
C ALA A 2 5.63 4.80 6.52
N LEU A 3 6.64 4.70 5.67
CA LEU A 3 6.62 5.08 4.25
C LEU A 3 5.55 4.33 3.42
N LEU A 4 5.36 3.04 3.64
CA LEU A 4 4.31 2.26 2.97
C LEU A 4 2.91 2.70 3.40
N LEU A 5 2.75 3.10 4.66
CA LEU A 5 1.50 3.63 5.19
C LEU A 5 1.21 5.04 4.69
N GLN A 6 2.24 5.89 4.50
CA GLN A 6 2.11 7.23 3.92
C GLN A 6 1.64 7.19 2.45
N LYS A 7 2.19 6.30 1.63
CA LYS A 7 1.72 6.15 0.23
C LYS A 7 0.24 5.74 0.15
N ARG A 8 -0.22 4.93 1.10
CA ARG A 8 -1.63 4.57 1.23
C ARG A 8 -2.53 5.79 1.50
N GLU A 9 -2.03 6.79 2.22
CA GLU A 9 -2.79 8.00 2.53
C GLU A 9 -2.82 9.00 1.38
N GLN A 10 -1.80 9.03 0.52
CA GLN A 10 -1.67 10.00 -0.58
C GLN A 10 -2.47 9.63 -1.85
N THR A 11 -2.70 8.34 -2.11
CA THR A 11 -3.39 7.85 -3.32
C THR A 11 -4.91 7.83 -3.22
N GLY A 12 -5.49 8.21 -2.11
CA GLY A 12 -6.90 7.94 -1.77
C GLY A 12 -7.87 9.10 -1.90
N VAL A 13 -7.89 9.86 -3.00
CA VAL A 13 -8.99 10.82 -3.27
C VAL A 13 -9.72 10.42 -4.55
N GLN A 14 -10.51 9.36 -4.49
CA GLN A 14 -11.64 9.15 -5.39
C GLN A 14 -12.93 8.98 -4.56
N GLU A 15 -13.93 9.80 -4.90
CA GLU A 15 -15.23 9.79 -4.26
C GLU A 15 -16.02 8.56 -4.70
N GLN A 16 -16.17 7.58 -3.84
CA GLN A 16 -17.39 6.77 -3.70
C GLN A 16 -17.17 5.50 -2.85
N LYS A 17 -18.02 5.33 -1.82
CA LYS A 17 -18.13 4.18 -0.91
C LYS A 17 -16.98 3.97 0.11
N GLY A 18 -16.85 4.89 1.06
CA GLY A 18 -16.00 4.73 2.25
C GLY A 18 -16.73 5.09 3.55
N LYS A 19 -16.13 4.80 4.72
CA LYS A 19 -16.65 5.29 5.99
C LYS A 19 -16.58 6.81 6.01
N HIS A 20 -17.66 7.45 6.48
CA HIS A 20 -17.72 8.90 6.69
C HIS A 20 -16.57 9.36 7.60
N SER A 21 -15.72 10.26 7.13
CA SER A 21 -14.52 10.73 7.84
C SER A 21 -14.52 12.22 8.17
N GLY A 22 -15.64 12.90 7.94
CA GLY A 22 -15.79 14.34 8.16
C GLY A 22 -16.63 15.00 7.08
N SER A 23 -16.73 16.32 7.14
CA SER A 23 -17.50 17.13 6.20
C SER A 23 -16.62 18.20 5.55
N ARG A 24 -16.96 18.64 4.35
CA ARG A 24 -16.32 19.76 3.66
C ARG A 24 -17.31 20.86 3.36
N GLU A 25 -16.81 22.10 3.35
CA GLU A 25 -17.59 23.26 2.90
C GLU A 25 -17.80 23.25 1.39
N LEU A 26 -19.00 23.63 0.96
CA LEU A 26 -19.29 23.95 -0.44
C LEU A 26 -19.18 25.45 -0.65
N SER A 27 -18.42 25.88 -1.64
CA SER A 27 -18.58 27.24 -2.18
C SER A 27 -19.84 27.29 -3.02
N GLY A 28 -20.60 28.38 -2.94
CA GLY A 28 -21.96 28.53 -3.49
C GLY A 28 -22.17 28.24 -4.98
N ARG A 29 -21.10 27.95 -5.75
CA ARG A 29 -21.19 27.57 -7.18
C ARG A 29 -21.42 26.07 -7.42
N HIS A 30 -21.31 25.21 -6.40
CA HIS A 30 -21.27 23.75 -6.58
C HIS A 30 -22.54 23.01 -6.13
N LEU A 31 -23.65 23.71 -5.95
CA LEU A 31 -24.92 23.06 -5.52
C LEU A 31 -25.65 22.30 -6.62
N ARG A 32 -25.31 22.53 -7.88
CA ARG A 32 -25.92 21.78 -9.01
C ARG A 32 -25.38 20.34 -9.01
N GLY A 33 -26.28 19.37 -8.81
CA GLY A 33 -25.96 17.94 -8.84
C GLY A 33 -25.67 17.28 -7.48
N VAL A 34 -25.77 18.02 -6.36
CA VAL A 34 -25.65 17.44 -5.02
C VAL A 34 -26.95 16.73 -4.64
N THR A 35 -26.85 15.44 -4.32
CA THR A 35 -27.98 14.67 -3.80
C THR A 35 -27.98 14.71 -2.26
N TRP A 36 -29.16 14.61 -1.64
CA TRP A 36 -29.29 14.59 -0.18
C TRP A 36 -28.50 13.47 0.50
N SER A 37 -28.26 12.38 -0.21
CA SER A 37 -27.42 11.27 0.30
C SER A 37 -25.96 11.68 0.51
N GLN A 38 -25.49 12.71 -0.18
CA GLN A 38 -24.13 13.25 -0.07
C GLN A 38 -24.00 14.31 1.05
N VAL A 39 -25.12 14.82 1.58
CA VAL A 39 -25.13 15.86 2.62
C VAL A 39 -24.86 15.24 3.98
N ASP A 40 -23.90 15.82 4.71
CA ASP A 40 -23.71 15.57 6.14
C ASP A 40 -24.70 16.44 6.94
N LEU A 41 -25.85 15.87 7.24
CA LEU A 41 -26.93 16.61 7.89
C LEU A 41 -26.50 17.17 9.26
N ALA A 42 -25.78 16.39 10.06
CA ALA A 42 -25.35 16.82 11.40
C ALA A 42 -24.34 17.97 11.34
N ALA A 43 -23.40 17.92 10.41
CA ALA A 43 -22.44 19.02 10.21
C ALA A 43 -23.10 20.26 9.59
N THR A 44 -24.05 20.06 8.68
CA THR A 44 -24.85 21.14 8.08
C THR A 44 -25.69 21.89 9.13
N LEU A 45 -26.37 21.15 10.00
CA LEU A 45 -27.15 21.74 11.08
C LEU A 45 -26.26 22.51 12.05
N ARG A 46 -25.13 21.93 12.47
CA ARG A 46 -24.15 22.62 13.35
C ARG A 46 -23.62 23.91 12.72
N ALA A 47 -23.29 23.89 11.43
CA ALA A 47 -22.81 25.07 10.72
C ALA A 47 -23.88 26.16 10.58
N ASN A 48 -25.15 25.80 10.48
CA ASN A 48 -26.26 26.75 10.44
C ASN A 48 -26.60 27.32 11.81
N VAL A 49 -26.53 26.51 12.87
CA VAL A 49 -26.85 26.97 14.25
C VAL A 49 -25.66 27.71 14.89
N GLY A 50 -24.42 27.27 14.63
CA GLY A 50 -23.21 27.81 15.27
C GLY A 50 -22.80 29.19 14.79
N ASN A 51 -23.23 29.65 13.62
CA ASN A 51 -22.86 30.95 13.07
C ASN A 51 -23.72 32.10 13.58
N GLY A 52 -24.51 31.90 14.65
CA GLY A 52 -25.27 32.99 15.30
C GLY A 52 -26.24 33.74 14.41
N ASN A 53 -26.56 33.20 13.24
CA ASN A 53 -27.45 33.86 12.29
C ASN A 53 -28.89 33.75 12.79
N ARG A 54 -29.40 34.85 13.31
CA ARG A 54 -30.79 34.96 13.78
C ARG A 54 -31.81 34.64 12.70
N ASP A 55 -31.38 34.66 11.42
CA ASP A 55 -32.20 34.39 10.25
C ASP A 55 -32.37 32.87 9.91
N THR A 56 -31.79 31.99 10.77
CA THR A 56 -31.97 30.53 10.60
C THR A 56 -33.39 30.05 10.96
N TRP A 57 -34.16 30.88 11.69
CA TRP A 57 -35.52 30.58 12.08
C TRP A 57 -36.44 31.68 11.59
N ALA A 58 -37.16 31.49 10.51
CA ALA A 58 -38.19 32.40 10.09
C ALA A 58 -39.52 32.05 10.79
N GLU A 59 -40.12 33.05 11.44
CA GLU A 59 -41.48 32.92 11.92
C GLU A 59 -42.41 33.08 10.71
N HIS A 60 -43.17 32.05 10.39
CA HIS A 60 -44.29 32.20 9.46
C HIS A 60 -45.40 32.90 10.21
N THR A 61 -45.84 34.03 9.71
CA THR A 61 -46.99 34.79 10.24
C THR A 61 -48.22 33.88 10.22
N GLY A 62 -48.54 33.33 11.41
CA GLY A 62 -49.83 32.67 11.64
C GLY A 62 -49.78 31.19 12.09
N SER A 63 -48.64 30.53 12.15
CA SER A 63 -48.54 29.17 12.69
C SER A 63 -47.34 29.03 13.62
N ALA A 64 -47.48 28.23 14.68
CA ALA A 64 -46.42 27.96 15.67
C ALA A 64 -45.25 27.11 15.13
N ASP A 65 -45.23 26.83 13.82
CA ASP A 65 -44.22 26.02 13.21
C ASP A 65 -42.99 26.85 12.83
N ARG A 66 -41.90 26.65 13.53
CA ARG A 66 -40.59 27.21 13.20
C ARG A 66 -39.95 26.38 12.09
N ILE A 67 -39.77 26.98 10.92
CA ILE A 67 -39.11 26.35 9.79
C ILE A 67 -37.61 26.68 9.82
N LEU A 68 -36.78 25.66 9.81
CA LEU A 68 -35.33 25.81 9.73
C LEU A 68 -34.92 26.18 8.28
N HIS A 69 -34.46 27.40 8.08
CA HIS A 69 -33.86 27.82 6.83
C HIS A 69 -32.39 27.45 6.77
N LEU A 70 -32.03 26.53 5.86
CA LEU A 70 -30.65 26.14 5.64
C LEU A 70 -29.97 27.10 4.64
N ASN A 71 -28.95 27.81 5.10
CA ASN A 71 -28.14 28.63 4.20
C ASN A 71 -27.34 27.71 3.27
N PRO A 72 -27.46 27.86 1.93
CA PRO A 72 -26.72 27.06 0.97
C PRO A 72 -25.21 27.04 1.17
N GLY A 73 -24.62 28.14 1.64
CA GLY A 73 -23.19 28.23 1.97
C GLY A 73 -22.75 27.37 3.17
N ASN A 74 -23.70 27.01 4.03
CA ASN A 74 -23.46 26.20 5.21
C ASN A 74 -23.72 24.71 5.00
N ILE A 75 -24.08 24.27 3.79
CA ILE A 75 -24.23 22.86 3.47
C ILE A 75 -22.88 22.18 3.56
N ARG A 76 -22.80 21.08 4.32
CA ARG A 76 -21.61 20.26 4.49
C ARG A 76 -21.83 18.94 3.78
N LEU A 77 -20.90 18.55 2.93
CA LEU A 77 -20.93 17.25 2.26
C LEU A 77 -20.18 16.20 3.07
N LYS A 78 -20.71 14.99 3.05
CA LYS A 78 -20.00 13.82 3.57
C LYS A 78 -18.67 13.66 2.87
N ARG A 79 -17.59 13.57 3.62
CA ARG A 79 -16.26 13.26 3.12
C ARG A 79 -16.04 11.77 3.33
N PHE A 80 -16.05 10.99 2.26
CA PHE A 80 -15.73 9.57 2.32
C PHE A 80 -14.23 9.39 2.13
N ARG A 81 -13.59 8.73 3.07
CA ARG A 81 -12.21 8.28 2.92
C ARG A 81 -12.25 6.84 2.45
N GLN A 82 -11.97 6.61 1.20
CA GLN A 82 -11.85 5.26 0.68
C GLN A 82 -10.56 4.66 1.25
N ARG A 83 -10.68 3.65 2.12
CA ARG A 83 -9.53 2.85 2.56
C ARG A 83 -9.33 1.76 1.53
N HIS A 84 -8.37 1.94 0.66
CA HIS A 84 -7.92 0.85 -0.21
C HIS A 84 -7.24 -0.21 0.65
N ARG A 85 -7.59 -1.47 0.41
CA ARG A 85 -6.87 -2.60 0.97
C ARG A 85 -5.51 -2.66 0.33
N ALA A 86 -4.47 -2.97 1.11
CA ALA A 86 -3.15 -3.19 0.58
C ALA A 86 -2.88 -4.70 0.40
N ALA A 87 -2.29 -5.05 -0.74
CA ALA A 87 -1.71 -6.35 -1.01
C ALA A 87 -0.18 -6.17 -1.04
N ILE A 88 0.49 -6.52 0.06
CA ILE A 88 1.92 -6.29 0.26
C ILE A 88 2.68 -7.57 -0.06
N LEU A 89 3.59 -7.51 -1.04
CA LEU A 89 4.41 -8.63 -1.44
C LEU A 89 5.85 -8.41 -1.00
N PHE A 90 6.36 -9.31 -0.17
CA PHE A 90 7.78 -9.36 0.17
C PHE A 90 8.52 -10.27 -0.81
N VAL A 91 9.62 -9.78 -1.36
CA VAL A 91 10.53 -10.50 -2.25
C VAL A 91 11.90 -10.53 -1.56
N VAL A 92 12.29 -11.69 -1.06
CA VAL A 92 13.36 -11.83 -0.07
C VAL A 92 14.52 -12.61 -0.63
N ASP A 93 15.69 -12.00 -0.59
CA ASP A 93 16.94 -12.67 -0.86
C ASP A 93 17.30 -13.59 0.31
N ALA A 94 17.26 -14.89 0.05
CA ALA A 94 17.68 -15.93 0.99
C ALA A 94 19.05 -16.51 0.63
N SER A 95 19.83 -15.87 -0.24
CA SER A 95 21.19 -16.31 -0.56
C SER A 95 22.05 -16.41 0.71
N ARG A 96 23.06 -17.28 0.71
CA ARG A 96 23.97 -17.49 1.85
C ARG A 96 24.97 -16.34 2.04
N SER A 97 24.54 -15.11 1.88
CA SER A 97 25.34 -13.94 2.19
C SER A 97 25.30 -13.63 3.70
N GLN A 98 26.25 -12.83 4.15
CA GLN A 98 26.21 -12.24 5.49
C GLN A 98 24.88 -11.46 5.62
N GLY A 99 24.09 -11.72 6.67
CA GLY A 99 22.79 -11.04 6.85
C GLY A 99 21.56 -11.80 6.32
N ALA A 100 21.69 -12.93 5.64
CA ALA A 100 20.55 -13.72 5.18
C ALA A 100 19.57 -14.10 6.29
N ARG A 101 20.10 -14.45 7.46
CA ARG A 101 19.29 -14.76 8.65
C ARG A 101 18.54 -13.53 9.15
N ASP A 102 19.21 -12.39 9.16
CA ASP A 102 18.65 -11.12 9.62
C ASP A 102 17.51 -10.67 8.68
N ARG A 103 17.72 -10.78 7.35
CA ARG A 103 16.65 -10.53 6.36
C ARG A 103 15.41 -11.38 6.58
N LEU A 104 15.61 -12.68 6.74
CA LEU A 104 14.51 -13.61 6.99
C LEU A 104 13.81 -13.33 8.31
N ALA A 105 14.55 -13.01 9.39
CA ALA A 105 13.98 -12.62 10.68
C ALA A 105 13.20 -11.31 10.58
N PHE A 106 13.74 -10.32 9.90
CA PHE A 106 13.05 -9.04 9.64
C PHE A 106 11.71 -9.25 8.92
N VAL A 107 11.71 -10.06 7.85
CA VAL A 107 10.48 -10.33 7.09
C VAL A 107 9.46 -11.08 7.92
N LYS A 108 9.89 -12.09 8.69
CA LYS A 108 9.00 -12.80 9.62
C LYS A 108 8.29 -11.83 10.57
N GLY A 109 9.06 -10.95 11.23
CA GLY A 109 8.51 -9.93 12.12
C GLY A 109 7.59 -8.94 11.41
N ALA A 110 7.99 -8.45 10.23
CA ALA A 110 7.20 -7.51 9.45
C ALA A 110 5.86 -8.11 9.00
N VAL A 111 5.88 -9.32 8.44
CA VAL A 111 4.68 -10.04 7.99
C VAL A 111 3.68 -10.24 9.12
N LEU A 112 4.15 -10.77 10.26
CA LEU A 112 3.28 -11.02 11.41
C LEU A 112 2.73 -9.71 12.00
N THR A 113 3.53 -8.65 12.06
CA THR A 113 3.10 -7.33 12.53
C THR A 113 2.03 -6.73 11.62
N ILE A 114 2.22 -6.81 10.29
CA ILE A 114 1.25 -6.31 9.32
C ILE A 114 -0.06 -7.08 9.46
N LEU A 115 -0.01 -8.41 9.50
CA LEU A 115 -1.20 -9.23 9.61
C LEU A 115 -1.93 -9.06 10.94
N ALA A 116 -1.22 -8.87 12.06
CA ALA A 116 -1.83 -8.56 13.35
C ALA A 116 -2.60 -7.22 13.33
N ARG A 117 -2.07 -6.20 12.61
CA ARG A 117 -2.75 -4.91 12.41
C ARG A 117 -3.86 -4.99 11.35
N ALA A 118 -3.73 -5.87 10.38
CA ALA A 118 -4.64 -6.05 9.25
C ALA A 118 -6.04 -6.53 9.66
N TYR A 119 -6.24 -6.98 10.90
CA TYR A 119 -7.59 -7.26 11.43
C TYR A 119 -8.53 -6.06 11.28
N CYS A 120 -7.98 -4.84 11.39
CA CYS A 120 -8.73 -3.60 11.19
C CYS A 120 -8.80 -3.17 9.70
N ASP A 121 -7.77 -3.45 8.90
CA ASP A 121 -7.59 -2.87 7.57
C ASP A 121 -7.82 -3.86 6.41
N ARG A 122 -7.95 -5.15 6.69
CA ARG A 122 -8.14 -6.24 5.72
C ARG A 122 -7.00 -6.37 4.69
N ASP A 123 -5.80 -5.92 5.01
CA ASP A 123 -4.63 -6.05 4.16
C ASP A 123 -4.23 -7.52 3.98
N ARG A 124 -3.56 -7.81 2.88
CA ARG A 124 -3.06 -9.14 2.53
C ARG A 124 -1.56 -9.10 2.38
N VAL A 125 -0.89 -10.16 2.78
CA VAL A 125 0.56 -10.27 2.67
C VAL A 125 0.93 -11.53 1.91
N GLY A 126 1.88 -11.41 0.99
CA GLY A 126 2.51 -12.51 0.30
C GLY A 126 4.02 -12.48 0.50
N VAL A 127 4.68 -13.63 0.34
CA VAL A 127 6.13 -13.73 0.45
C VAL A 127 6.69 -14.64 -0.64
N ILE A 128 7.64 -14.12 -1.37
CA ILE A 128 8.49 -14.84 -2.30
C ILE A 128 9.90 -14.88 -1.72
N VAL A 129 10.54 -16.02 -1.81
CA VAL A 129 11.95 -16.21 -1.44
C VAL A 129 12.71 -16.65 -2.67
N PHE A 130 13.83 -16.01 -2.94
CA PHE A 130 14.74 -16.45 -4.00
C PHE A 130 16.11 -16.80 -3.44
N GLY A 131 16.72 -17.78 -4.03
CA GLY A 131 18.00 -18.35 -3.63
C GLY A 131 18.18 -19.74 -4.24
N ASP A 132 19.41 -20.23 -4.32
CA ASP A 132 19.73 -21.56 -4.87
C ASP A 132 19.16 -21.79 -6.29
N ARG A 133 19.35 -20.80 -7.16
CA ARG A 133 18.90 -20.81 -8.57
C ARG A 133 17.38 -20.89 -8.76
N LYS A 134 16.59 -20.56 -7.74
CA LYS A 134 15.12 -20.63 -7.75
C LYS A 134 14.49 -19.42 -7.09
N ALA A 135 13.31 -19.05 -7.57
CA ALA A 135 12.38 -18.19 -6.85
C ALA A 135 11.12 -19.00 -6.54
N GLN A 136 10.63 -18.88 -5.33
CA GLN A 136 9.50 -19.66 -4.84
C GLN A 136 8.54 -18.78 -4.03
N THR A 137 7.27 -18.86 -4.35
CA THR A 137 6.21 -18.31 -3.49
C THR A 137 6.07 -19.18 -2.25
N VAL A 138 6.59 -18.70 -1.12
CA VAL A 138 6.49 -19.38 0.20
C VAL A 138 5.14 -19.12 0.82
N LEU A 139 4.64 -17.89 0.71
CA LEU A 139 3.33 -17.48 1.21
C LEU A 139 2.57 -16.79 0.07
N PRO A 140 1.51 -17.40 -0.47
CA PRO A 140 0.56 -16.70 -1.33
C PRO A 140 -0.13 -15.57 -0.56
N TYR A 141 -0.68 -14.58 -1.26
CA TYR A 141 -1.41 -13.50 -0.59
C TYR A 141 -2.47 -14.02 0.37
N THR A 142 -2.35 -13.69 1.64
CA THR A 142 -3.23 -14.15 2.72
C THR A 142 -3.49 -13.06 3.74
N LYS A 143 -4.58 -13.24 4.52
CA LYS A 143 -4.89 -12.49 5.73
C LYS A 143 -4.69 -13.33 6.99
N SER A 144 -4.38 -14.61 6.82
CA SER A 144 -4.25 -15.56 7.93
C SER A 144 -2.90 -15.43 8.60
N VAL A 145 -2.89 -15.01 9.86
CA VAL A 145 -1.69 -14.95 10.70
C VAL A 145 -1.12 -16.35 10.92
N ASP A 146 -1.98 -17.33 11.17
CA ASP A 146 -1.57 -18.72 11.44
C ASP A 146 -0.88 -19.37 10.24
N LEU A 147 -1.46 -19.17 9.04
CA LEU A 147 -0.83 -19.65 7.81
C LEU A 147 0.52 -18.99 7.58
N ALA A 148 0.61 -17.69 7.81
CA ALA A 148 1.87 -16.95 7.66
C ALA A 148 2.92 -17.44 8.65
N ALA A 149 2.58 -17.59 9.94
CA ALA A 149 3.49 -18.09 10.97
C ALA A 149 4.06 -19.45 10.57
N LYS A 150 3.20 -20.41 10.22
CA LYS A 150 3.61 -21.75 9.80
C LYS A 150 4.55 -21.73 8.59
N ARG A 151 4.23 -20.96 7.55
CA ARG A 151 5.05 -20.87 6.34
C ARG A 151 6.37 -20.15 6.59
N MET A 152 6.39 -19.15 7.47
CA MET A 152 7.62 -18.43 7.83
C MET A 152 8.62 -19.29 8.60
N GLU A 153 8.17 -20.29 9.36
CA GLU A 153 9.06 -21.22 10.05
C GLU A 153 9.88 -22.09 9.08
N GLU A 154 9.30 -22.41 7.93
CA GLU A 154 9.94 -23.25 6.90
C GLU A 154 11.01 -22.51 6.09
N MET A 155 11.13 -21.18 6.23
CA MET A 155 12.08 -20.38 5.46
C MET A 155 13.54 -20.62 5.92
N LYS A 156 14.38 -20.98 4.97
CA LYS A 156 15.82 -21.23 5.20
C LYS A 156 16.67 -20.48 4.19
N ALA A 157 17.87 -20.07 4.61
CA ALA A 157 18.88 -19.51 3.72
C ALA A 157 19.36 -20.55 2.70
N LYS A 158 19.53 -20.12 1.44
CA LYS A 158 19.90 -20.95 0.30
C LYS A 158 21.11 -20.33 -0.45
N GLY A 159 21.63 -21.03 -1.48
CA GLY A 159 22.85 -20.66 -2.21
C GLY A 159 22.83 -19.34 -2.99
N ASN A 160 22.90 -19.42 -4.33
CA ASN A 160 23.08 -18.29 -5.26
C ASN A 160 21.91 -17.27 -5.23
N THR A 161 22.15 -16.07 -5.82
CA THR A 161 21.21 -14.93 -5.80
C THR A 161 20.56 -14.73 -7.18
N PRO A 162 19.48 -15.41 -7.52
CA PRO A 162 18.73 -15.21 -8.77
C PRO A 162 17.73 -14.07 -8.67
N LEU A 163 18.21 -12.84 -8.47
CA LEU A 163 17.41 -11.64 -8.21
C LEU A 163 16.35 -11.41 -9.30
N GLY A 164 16.73 -11.50 -10.57
CA GLY A 164 15.81 -11.33 -11.70
C GLY A 164 14.68 -12.37 -11.70
N MET A 165 14.96 -13.61 -11.27
CA MET A 165 13.92 -14.64 -11.13
C MET A 165 12.96 -14.30 -9.99
N GLY A 166 13.47 -13.77 -8.85
CA GLY A 166 12.65 -13.32 -7.74
C GLY A 166 11.66 -12.23 -8.16
N ILE A 167 12.13 -11.23 -8.90
CA ILE A 167 11.30 -10.13 -9.41
C ILE A 167 10.28 -10.61 -10.45
N ARG A 168 10.65 -11.51 -11.36
CA ARG A 168 9.70 -12.09 -12.32
C ARG A 168 8.60 -12.92 -11.63
N GLU A 169 8.94 -13.67 -10.61
CA GLU A 169 7.94 -14.40 -9.82
C GLU A 169 6.99 -13.43 -9.10
N ALA A 170 7.51 -12.29 -8.59
CA ALA A 170 6.70 -11.22 -8.03
C ALA A 170 5.70 -10.65 -9.03
N LEU A 171 6.17 -10.33 -10.25
CA LEU A 171 5.31 -9.88 -11.35
C LEU A 171 4.20 -10.88 -11.66
N ARG A 172 4.55 -12.18 -11.74
CA ARG A 172 3.60 -13.24 -12.04
C ARG A 172 2.49 -13.32 -10.96
N LEU A 173 2.89 -13.37 -9.69
CA LEU A 173 1.96 -13.46 -8.56
C LEU A 173 1.08 -12.21 -8.45
N GLN A 174 1.67 -11.04 -8.64
CA GLN A 174 0.98 -9.76 -8.57
C GLN A 174 -0.07 -9.62 -9.67
N LYS A 175 0.28 -9.94 -10.93
CA LYS A 175 -0.68 -9.93 -12.05
C LYS A 175 -1.85 -10.89 -11.84
N GLN A 176 -1.58 -12.05 -11.23
CA GLN A 176 -2.65 -13.00 -10.88
C GLN A 176 -3.59 -12.44 -9.79
N ASP A 177 -3.02 -11.72 -8.83
CA ASP A 177 -3.81 -11.14 -7.74
C ASP A 177 -4.59 -9.90 -8.17
N GLN A 178 -4.00 -9.03 -9.01
CA GLN A 178 -4.66 -7.86 -9.58
C GLN A 178 -5.92 -8.22 -10.38
N LYS A 179 -5.91 -9.33 -11.10
CA LYS A 179 -7.09 -9.82 -11.82
C LYS A 179 -8.24 -10.17 -10.89
N LYS A 180 -7.93 -10.61 -9.65
CA LYS A 180 -8.93 -10.98 -8.64
C LYS A 180 -9.34 -9.81 -7.75
N HIS A 181 -8.44 -8.87 -7.57
CA HIS A 181 -8.56 -7.74 -6.65
C HIS A 181 -8.04 -6.44 -7.27
N PRO A 182 -8.69 -5.93 -8.33
CA PRO A 182 -8.22 -4.75 -9.07
C PRO A 182 -8.26 -3.46 -8.25
N GLU A 183 -9.09 -3.42 -7.20
CA GLU A 183 -9.27 -2.27 -6.30
C GLU A 183 -8.16 -2.17 -5.23
N ASP A 184 -7.36 -3.23 -5.03
CA ASP A 184 -6.36 -3.26 -3.98
C ASP A 184 -5.08 -2.54 -4.42
N LEU A 185 -4.41 -1.87 -3.49
CA LEU A 185 -3.09 -1.29 -3.73
C LEU A 185 -2.04 -2.40 -3.64
N HIS A 186 -1.40 -2.68 -4.74
CA HIS A 186 -0.35 -3.69 -4.81
C HIS A 186 1.01 -3.04 -4.54
N LEU A 187 1.60 -3.37 -3.40
CA LEU A 187 2.89 -2.86 -2.96
C LEU A 187 3.91 -3.99 -2.95
N THR A 188 5.11 -3.73 -3.44
CA THR A 188 6.20 -4.71 -3.43
C THR A 188 7.37 -4.20 -2.61
N VAL A 189 7.86 -5.04 -1.70
CA VAL A 189 9.04 -4.79 -0.87
C VAL A 189 10.11 -5.81 -1.22
N VAL A 190 11.21 -5.36 -1.78
CA VAL A 190 12.35 -6.24 -2.12
C VAL A 190 13.44 -6.06 -1.07
N LEU A 191 13.86 -7.15 -0.43
CA LEU A 191 14.99 -7.18 0.49
C LEU A 191 16.14 -7.93 -0.16
N THR A 192 17.23 -7.23 -0.43
CA THR A 192 18.40 -7.81 -1.11
C THR A 192 19.67 -7.06 -0.71
N ASP A 193 20.82 -7.72 -0.84
CA ASP A 193 22.14 -7.06 -0.78
C ASP A 193 22.59 -6.60 -2.18
N GLY A 194 21.68 -6.59 -3.15
CA GLY A 194 21.94 -6.13 -4.53
C GLY A 194 22.77 -7.10 -5.38
N LYS A 195 23.35 -8.15 -4.79
CA LYS A 195 24.12 -9.13 -5.58
C LYS A 195 23.21 -9.87 -6.54
N CYS A 196 23.68 -10.03 -7.76
CA CYS A 196 22.97 -10.76 -8.80
C CYS A 196 23.98 -11.61 -9.58
N ASN A 197 24.16 -12.84 -9.12
CA ASN A 197 25.20 -13.74 -9.66
C ASN A 197 24.62 -14.92 -10.44
N TYR A 198 23.31 -14.99 -10.60
CA TYR A 198 22.63 -16.06 -11.34
C TYR A 198 21.33 -15.59 -11.97
N ASP A 199 21.05 -16.00 -13.20
CA ASP A 199 19.74 -15.91 -13.86
C ASP A 199 19.63 -17.00 -14.95
N VAL A 200 18.50 -17.04 -15.65
CA VAL A 200 18.23 -17.93 -16.79
C VAL A 200 19.28 -17.79 -17.90
N LEU A 201 19.76 -16.55 -18.11
CA LEU A 201 20.90 -16.25 -18.97
C LEU A 201 22.10 -15.90 -18.10
N PRO A 202 23.04 -16.83 -17.87
CA PRO A 202 24.16 -16.63 -16.96
C PRO A 202 25.07 -15.46 -17.32
N GLU A 203 25.10 -15.05 -18.58
CA GLU A 203 25.95 -13.98 -19.07
C GLU A 203 25.47 -12.57 -18.74
N LYS A 204 24.18 -12.40 -18.40
CA LYS A 204 23.56 -11.08 -18.20
C LYS A 204 22.56 -11.04 -17.02
N PRO A 205 22.89 -11.58 -15.85
CA PRO A 205 21.91 -11.67 -14.74
C PRO A 205 21.44 -10.30 -14.26
N LEU A 206 22.34 -9.32 -14.20
CA LEU A 206 22.02 -7.97 -13.78
C LEU A 206 21.08 -7.26 -14.76
N LEU A 207 21.34 -7.39 -16.08
CA LEU A 207 20.49 -6.78 -17.11
C LEU A 207 19.04 -7.31 -17.01
N LEU A 208 18.90 -8.62 -16.81
CA LEU A 208 17.60 -9.26 -16.66
C LEU A 208 16.90 -8.82 -15.36
N ALA A 209 17.64 -8.62 -14.26
CA ALA A 209 17.09 -8.11 -13.02
C ALA A 209 16.59 -6.66 -13.17
N MET A 210 17.36 -5.80 -13.84
CA MET A 210 16.97 -4.41 -14.09
C MET A 210 15.73 -4.31 -14.98
N SER A 211 15.70 -5.06 -16.09
CA SER A 211 14.52 -5.13 -16.95
C SER A 211 13.29 -5.64 -16.22
N ALA A 212 13.42 -6.66 -15.37
CA ALA A 212 12.32 -7.15 -14.55
C ALA A 212 11.85 -6.09 -13.54
N ALA A 213 12.77 -5.30 -12.97
CA ALA A 213 12.44 -4.21 -12.05
C ALA A 213 11.66 -3.08 -12.72
N GLU A 214 12.03 -2.69 -13.93
CA GLU A 214 11.28 -1.72 -14.74
C GLU A 214 9.84 -2.17 -15.00
N HIS A 215 9.66 -3.44 -15.34
CA HIS A 215 8.32 -4.02 -15.52
C HIS A 215 7.55 -4.05 -14.22
N LEU A 216 8.19 -4.40 -13.11
CA LEU A 216 7.56 -4.40 -11.78
C LEU A 216 7.07 -3.00 -11.41
N GLY A 217 7.87 -1.97 -11.62
CA GLY A 217 7.52 -0.59 -11.33
C GLY A 217 6.28 -0.10 -12.09
N LYS A 218 6.09 -0.58 -13.34
CA LYS A 218 4.91 -0.23 -14.16
C LYS A 218 3.63 -0.94 -13.70
N GLU A 219 3.76 -2.11 -13.10
CA GLU A 219 2.62 -2.97 -12.73
C GLU A 219 2.22 -2.83 -11.24
N THR A 220 3.04 -2.19 -10.41
CA THR A 220 2.77 -2.04 -8.97
C THR A 220 2.36 -0.62 -8.59
N SER A 221 1.55 -0.47 -7.56
CA SER A 221 1.19 0.83 -6.99
C SER A 221 2.38 1.49 -6.24
N GLY A 222 3.38 0.71 -5.88
CA GLY A 222 4.60 1.20 -5.26
C GLY A 222 5.60 0.08 -4.99
N THR A 223 6.89 0.41 -5.15
CA THR A 223 8.01 -0.49 -4.88
C THR A 223 8.92 0.13 -3.82
N LEU A 224 9.35 -0.69 -2.86
CA LEU A 224 10.35 -0.33 -1.87
C LEU A 224 11.50 -1.34 -1.96
N ILE A 225 12.69 -0.86 -2.21
CA ILE A 225 13.91 -1.68 -2.18
C ILE A 225 14.62 -1.41 -0.87
N ILE A 226 14.79 -2.46 -0.09
CA ILE A 226 15.54 -2.43 1.18
C ILE A 226 16.89 -3.07 0.93
N ASP A 227 17.92 -2.23 1.00
CA ASP A 227 19.31 -2.65 0.88
C ASP A 227 19.80 -3.19 2.23
N THR A 228 20.29 -4.39 2.20
CA THR A 228 20.85 -5.08 3.38
C THR A 228 22.35 -5.36 3.21
N GLU A 229 23.00 -4.70 2.25
CA GLU A 229 24.43 -4.81 2.05
C GLU A 229 25.15 -4.24 3.28
N LYS A 230 26.08 -5.02 3.84
CA LYS A 230 26.92 -4.61 4.97
C LYS A 230 28.35 -4.49 4.46
N GLY A 231 28.95 -3.34 4.62
CA GLY A 231 30.37 -3.13 4.28
C GLY A 231 30.68 -1.77 3.68
N VAL A 232 31.95 -1.42 3.72
CA VAL A 232 32.47 -0.12 3.26
C VAL A 232 32.44 0.02 1.71
N PHE A 233 32.34 -1.10 0.99
CA PHE A 233 32.31 -1.12 -0.47
C PHE A 233 30.95 -1.66 -0.97
N SER A 234 29.93 -0.79 -0.91
CA SER A 234 28.64 -1.09 -1.55
C SER A 234 28.76 -0.88 -3.06
N MET A 235 28.31 -1.87 -3.84
CA MET A 235 28.23 -1.75 -5.30
C MET A 235 27.04 -0.91 -5.76
N GLY A 236 26.16 -0.48 -4.85
CA GLY A 236 24.99 0.34 -5.12
C GLY A 236 23.97 -0.29 -6.06
N LEU A 237 24.01 -1.61 -6.21
CA LEU A 237 23.11 -2.32 -7.14
C LEU A 237 21.65 -2.28 -6.68
N ALA A 238 21.39 -2.32 -5.38
CA ALA A 238 20.06 -2.19 -4.82
C ALA A 238 19.45 -0.81 -5.12
N LYS A 239 20.28 0.25 -5.05
CA LYS A 239 19.86 1.62 -5.42
C LYS A 239 19.50 1.70 -6.90
N ARG A 240 20.33 1.16 -7.79
CA ARG A 240 20.01 1.09 -9.22
C ARG A 240 18.75 0.29 -9.53
N LEU A 241 18.49 -0.77 -8.75
CA LEU A 241 17.28 -1.55 -8.86
C LEU A 241 16.04 -0.70 -8.49
N ALA A 242 16.14 0.12 -7.44
CA ALA A 242 15.07 1.04 -7.03
C ALA A 242 14.81 2.10 -8.11
N GLU A 243 15.86 2.67 -8.69
CA GLU A 243 15.76 3.61 -9.82
C GLU A 243 15.06 2.97 -11.03
N ALA A 244 15.47 1.76 -11.41
CA ALA A 244 14.85 1.02 -12.51
C ALA A 244 13.36 0.71 -12.25
N ALA A 245 12.99 0.39 -11.01
CA ALA A 245 11.61 0.14 -10.62
C ALA A 245 10.79 1.44 -10.39
N GLY A 246 11.40 2.64 -10.50
CA GLY A 246 10.76 3.89 -10.09
C GLY A 246 10.28 3.86 -8.63
N GLY A 247 11.00 3.11 -7.78
CA GLY A 247 10.64 2.84 -6.40
C GLY A 247 11.45 3.66 -5.39
N GLU A 248 11.15 3.44 -4.12
CA GLU A 248 11.89 4.02 -2.99
C GLU A 248 13.05 3.12 -2.59
N TYR A 249 14.15 3.73 -2.15
CA TYR A 249 15.35 3.05 -1.66
C TYR A 249 15.53 3.32 -0.17
N VAL A 250 15.81 2.29 0.59
CA VAL A 250 16.15 2.39 2.03
C VAL A 250 17.32 1.45 2.31
N GLU A 251 18.33 1.98 2.96
CA GLU A 251 19.48 1.22 3.46
C GLU A 251 19.27 0.88 4.94
N ILE A 252 19.46 -0.39 5.29
CA ILE A 252 19.53 -0.89 6.67
C ILE A 252 20.89 -1.53 6.86
N GLY A 253 21.87 -0.69 7.17
CA GLY A 253 23.22 -1.10 7.47
C GLY A 253 23.41 -1.52 8.93
#